data_6359f976eef9fd8538daeadf9dad19fd
#
_entry.id   6359f976eef9fd8538daeadf9dad19fd
#
_cell.length_a   1.000
_cell.length_b   1.000
_cell.length_c   1.000
_cell.angle_alpha   90.00
_cell.angle_beta   90.00
_cell.angle_gamma   90.00
#
_symmetry.space_group_name_H-M   'P 1'
#
loop_
_entity.id
_entity.type
_entity.pdbx_description
1 polymer ?
#
loop_
_entity_poly.entity_id
_entity_poly.type
_entity_poly.pdbx_seq_one_letter_code
_entity_poly.pdbx_strand_id
1 'polypeptide(L)'
;MAKKVVGQVKLQIAAGKATPAPPVGPALGQAQINIMEFCKQFNARTSAKELDGLIIPVVVSVYNDRSFTFITKTPPASILLKRAAGIAKGSGTPNKDKVGRVTEKQVEEIARQKMPDLNAASIETAIKSVKGTARSMGIEVTA
;
A
#
# COMPACT_ATOMS: atom_id res chain seq x y z
N MET A 1 -7.19 1.21 -32.46
CA MET A 1 -8.11 0.34 -31.73
C MET A 1 -7.88 0.45 -30.23
N ALA A 2 -8.93 0.45 -29.46
CA ALA A 2 -8.80 0.46 -28.00
C ALA A 2 -8.18 -0.87 -27.51
N LYS A 3 -7.17 -0.76 -26.69
CA LYS A 3 -6.55 -1.94 -26.05
C LYS A 3 -7.51 -2.54 -25.03
N LYS A 4 -7.67 -3.84 -25.08
CA LYS A 4 -8.56 -4.55 -24.16
C LYS A 4 -7.76 -5.10 -22.98
N VAL A 5 -8.22 -4.83 -21.77
CA VAL A 5 -7.61 -5.37 -20.56
C VAL A 5 -7.92 -6.87 -20.48
N VAL A 6 -6.89 -7.70 -20.44
CA VAL A 6 -7.01 -9.15 -20.30
C VAL A 6 -6.91 -9.60 -18.86
N GLY A 7 -6.27 -8.81 -18.00
CA GLY A 7 -6.12 -9.16 -16.60
C GLY A 7 -5.53 -8.03 -15.79
N GLN A 8 -5.61 -8.17 -14.48
CA GLN A 8 -4.99 -7.25 -13.53
C GLN A 8 -4.18 -8.03 -12.51
N VAL A 9 -3.02 -7.47 -12.14
CA VAL A 9 -2.17 -8.01 -11.09
C VAL A 9 -2.04 -6.97 -10.00
N LYS A 10 -2.30 -7.35 -8.76
CA LYS A 10 -2.16 -6.46 -7.60
C LYS A 10 -0.94 -6.89 -6.79
N LEU A 11 -0.05 -5.97 -6.53
CA LEU A 11 1.19 -6.22 -5.82
C LEU A 11 1.41 -5.17 -4.74
N GLN A 12 2.19 -5.55 -3.72
CA GLN A 12 2.71 -4.62 -2.72
C GLN A 12 4.22 -4.69 -2.76
N ILE A 13 4.87 -3.58 -3.10
CA ILE A 13 6.32 -3.52 -3.33
C ILE A 13 6.89 -2.36 -2.53
N ALA A 14 8.05 -2.57 -1.91
CA ALA A 14 8.76 -1.49 -1.23
C ALA A 14 9.14 -0.39 -2.23
N ALA A 15 8.91 0.86 -1.85
CA ALA A 15 9.16 2.01 -2.72
C ALA A 15 10.61 2.07 -3.19
N GLY A 16 10.82 2.22 -4.49
CA GLY A 16 12.14 2.30 -5.11
C GLY A 16 12.95 1.01 -5.10
N LYS A 17 12.36 -0.11 -4.68
CA LYS A 17 13.07 -1.39 -4.51
C LYS A 17 12.45 -2.55 -5.29
N ALA A 18 11.74 -2.27 -6.37
CA ALA A 18 11.22 -3.33 -7.23
C ALA A 18 12.35 -4.09 -7.92
N THR A 19 12.34 -5.41 -7.81
CA THR A 19 13.32 -6.32 -8.43
C THR A 19 12.59 -7.48 -9.09
N PRO A 20 13.22 -8.16 -10.07
CA PRO A 20 12.65 -9.36 -10.67
C PRO A 20 12.52 -10.56 -9.72
N ALA A 21 13.09 -10.45 -8.53
CA ALA A 21 12.98 -11.49 -7.50
C ALA A 21 11.54 -11.60 -6.95
N PRO A 22 11.14 -12.75 -6.35
CA PRO A 22 9.83 -12.85 -5.71
C PRO A 22 9.59 -11.70 -4.71
N PRO A 23 8.33 -11.20 -4.59
CA PRO A 23 7.10 -11.69 -5.22
C PRO A 23 6.80 -11.11 -6.61
N VAL A 24 7.60 -10.18 -7.11
CA VAL A 24 7.33 -9.44 -8.36
C VAL A 24 7.49 -10.33 -9.59
N GLY A 25 8.60 -11.05 -9.69
CA GLY A 25 8.93 -11.88 -10.84
C GLY A 25 7.85 -12.91 -11.18
N PRO A 26 7.49 -13.81 -10.24
CA PRO A 26 6.47 -14.82 -10.50
C PRO A 26 5.10 -14.24 -10.85
N ALA A 27 4.67 -13.19 -10.17
CA ALA A 27 3.37 -12.57 -10.41
C ALA A 27 3.26 -11.95 -11.80
N LEU A 28 4.28 -11.20 -12.20
CA LEU A 28 4.32 -10.56 -13.52
C LEU A 28 4.68 -11.54 -14.63
N GLY A 29 5.47 -12.56 -14.33
CA GLY A 29 5.82 -13.61 -15.27
C GLY A 29 4.59 -14.39 -15.75
N GLN A 30 3.64 -14.67 -14.89
CA GLN A 30 2.37 -15.29 -15.25
C GLN A 30 1.56 -14.41 -16.21
N ALA A 31 1.67 -13.11 -16.07
CA ALA A 31 0.99 -12.13 -16.94
C ALA A 31 1.75 -11.89 -18.26
N GLN A 32 2.92 -12.50 -18.44
CA GLN A 32 3.73 -12.41 -19.66
C GLN A 32 4.12 -10.97 -20.06
N ILE A 33 4.33 -10.11 -19.07
CA ILE A 33 4.77 -8.72 -19.30
C ILE A 33 6.27 -8.57 -19.02
N ASN A 34 6.85 -7.48 -19.51
CA ASN A 34 8.27 -7.19 -19.30
C ASN A 34 8.54 -6.74 -17.85
N ILE A 35 9.08 -7.65 -17.05
CA ILE A 35 9.34 -7.45 -15.61
C ILE A 35 10.39 -6.34 -15.41
N MET A 36 11.44 -6.32 -16.21
CA MET A 36 12.53 -5.35 -16.08
C MET A 36 12.05 -3.92 -16.33
N GLU A 37 11.22 -3.75 -17.34
CA GLU A 37 10.64 -2.44 -17.66
C GLU A 37 9.70 -1.96 -16.57
N PHE A 38 8.88 -2.85 -16.03
CA PHE A 38 8.01 -2.55 -14.88
C PHE A 38 8.83 -2.09 -13.68
N CYS A 39 9.87 -2.85 -13.30
CA CYS A 39 10.73 -2.50 -12.17
C CYS A 39 11.37 -1.12 -12.35
N LYS A 40 11.87 -0.84 -13.54
CA LYS A 40 12.49 0.45 -13.87
C LYS A 40 11.51 1.61 -13.74
N GLN A 41 10.32 1.47 -14.30
CA GLN A 41 9.28 2.50 -14.24
C GLN A 41 8.75 2.70 -12.82
N PHE A 42 8.53 1.60 -12.08
CA PHE A 42 8.08 1.66 -10.70
C PHE A 42 9.11 2.36 -9.82
N ASN A 43 10.38 1.96 -9.91
CA ASN A 43 11.44 2.57 -9.12
C ASN A 43 11.59 4.07 -9.43
N ALA A 44 11.45 4.47 -10.68
CA ALA A 44 11.47 5.88 -11.07
C ALA A 44 10.32 6.68 -10.45
N ARG A 45 9.11 6.11 -10.42
CA ARG A 45 7.93 6.77 -9.85
C ARG A 45 7.94 6.82 -8.31
N THR A 46 8.58 5.85 -7.66
CA THR A 46 8.55 5.71 -6.20
C THR A 46 9.88 6.08 -5.54
N SER A 47 10.78 6.74 -6.26
CA SER A 47 12.10 7.14 -5.75
C SER A 47 12.07 8.34 -4.78
N ALA A 48 10.93 8.96 -4.56
CA ALA A 48 10.80 10.09 -3.64
C ALA A 48 11.16 9.68 -2.20
N LYS A 49 11.92 10.53 -1.52
CA LYS A 49 12.37 10.28 -0.14
C LYS A 49 11.22 10.07 0.84
N GLU A 50 10.09 10.72 0.60
CA GLU A 50 8.90 10.60 1.43
C GLU A 50 8.32 9.18 1.42
N LEU A 51 8.55 8.44 0.35
CA LEU A 51 8.07 7.07 0.18
C LEU A 51 9.08 6.03 0.64
N ASP A 52 10.30 6.43 0.97
CA ASP A 52 11.37 5.51 1.39
C ASP A 52 10.96 4.72 2.63
N GLY A 53 11.18 3.41 2.58
CA GLY A 53 10.80 2.48 3.64
C GLY A 53 9.31 2.14 3.70
N LEU A 54 8.48 2.72 2.82
CA LEU A 54 7.06 2.40 2.73
C LEU A 54 6.78 1.35 1.66
N ILE A 55 5.77 0.54 1.91
CA ILE A 55 5.26 -0.41 0.91
C ILE A 55 4.19 0.30 0.08
N ILE A 56 4.34 0.24 -1.23
CA ILE A 56 3.40 0.87 -2.18
C ILE A 56 2.56 -0.21 -2.86
N PRO A 57 1.23 -0.16 -2.71
CA PRO A 57 0.34 -1.02 -3.48
C PRO A 57 0.33 -0.60 -4.95
N VAL A 58 0.41 -1.57 -5.84
CA VAL A 58 0.40 -1.35 -7.29
C VAL A 58 -0.66 -2.21 -7.92
N VAL A 59 -1.43 -1.64 -8.82
CA VAL A 59 -2.37 -2.37 -9.67
C VAL A 59 -1.84 -2.29 -11.11
N VAL A 60 -1.45 -3.43 -11.66
CA VAL A 60 -0.94 -3.54 -13.03
C VAL A 60 -2.05 -4.06 -13.91
N SER A 61 -2.41 -3.30 -14.93
CA SER A 61 -3.39 -3.73 -15.96
C SER A 61 -2.63 -4.26 -17.17
N VAL A 62 -2.94 -5.49 -17.56
CA VAL A 62 -2.32 -6.18 -18.69
C VAL A 62 -3.27 -6.18 -19.86
N TYR A 63 -2.76 -5.81 -21.04
CA TYR A 63 -3.54 -5.72 -22.27
C TYR A 63 -3.27 -6.92 -23.20
N ASN A 64 -4.14 -7.09 -24.17
CA ASN A 64 -4.08 -8.20 -25.12
C ASN A 64 -2.80 -8.21 -25.99
N ASP A 65 -2.14 -7.07 -26.15
CA ASP A 65 -0.88 -6.94 -26.89
C ASP A 65 0.37 -7.14 -26.02
N ARG A 66 0.20 -7.63 -24.77
CA ARG A 66 1.24 -7.81 -23.75
C ARG A 66 1.83 -6.52 -23.24
N SER A 67 1.27 -5.37 -23.59
CA SER A 67 1.60 -4.11 -22.93
C SER A 67 0.94 -4.05 -21.56
N PHE A 68 1.44 -3.15 -20.73
CA PHE A 68 0.89 -2.97 -19.40
C PHE A 68 0.84 -1.47 -19.05
N THR A 69 -0.08 -1.14 -18.18
CA THR A 69 -0.07 0.12 -17.44
C THR A 69 -0.22 -0.20 -15.96
N PHE A 70 0.30 0.67 -15.11
CA PHE A 70 0.16 0.48 -13.67
C PHE A 70 -0.18 1.79 -12.99
N ILE A 71 -0.91 1.66 -11.89
CA ILE A 71 -1.19 2.77 -10.99
C ILE A 71 -0.63 2.41 -9.60
N THR A 72 -0.03 3.39 -8.95
CA THR A 72 0.42 3.28 -7.57
C THR A 72 -0.64 3.90 -6.67
N LYS A 73 -0.91 3.24 -5.55
CA LYS A 73 -1.84 3.74 -4.54
C LYS A 73 -1.06 4.24 -3.32
N THR A 74 -1.76 4.89 -2.41
CA THR A 74 -1.16 5.31 -1.13
C THR A 74 -0.75 4.07 -0.31
N PRO A 75 0.28 4.19 0.56
CA PRO A 75 0.71 3.06 1.39
C PRO A 75 -0.46 2.48 2.19
N PRO A 76 -0.46 1.16 2.48
CA PRO A 76 -1.51 0.55 3.30
C PRO A 76 -1.61 1.21 4.67
N ALA A 77 -2.82 1.37 5.18
CA ALA A 77 -3.06 1.98 6.49
C ALA A 77 -2.28 1.27 7.61
N SER A 78 -2.15 -0.05 7.52
CA SER A 78 -1.37 -0.84 8.48
C SER A 78 0.10 -0.43 8.55
N ILE A 79 0.71 -0.15 7.41
CA ILE A 79 2.11 0.28 7.34
C ILE A 79 2.29 1.68 7.92
N LEU A 80 1.37 2.59 7.60
CA LEU A 80 1.38 3.95 8.14
C LEU A 80 1.18 3.96 9.65
N LEU A 81 0.29 3.10 10.17
CA LEU A 81 0.05 2.95 11.61
C LEU A 81 1.27 2.39 12.33
N LYS A 82 1.93 1.39 11.78
CA LYS A 82 3.18 0.85 12.35
C LYS A 82 4.26 1.92 12.44
N ARG A 83 4.39 2.72 11.41
CA ARG A 83 5.37 3.82 11.36
C ARG A 83 5.04 4.89 12.41
N ALA A 84 3.77 5.28 12.53
CA ALA A 84 3.32 6.26 13.52
C ALA A 84 3.49 5.78 14.95
N ALA A 85 3.22 4.50 15.21
CA ALA A 85 3.39 3.86 16.53
C ALA A 85 4.85 3.49 16.84
N GLY A 86 5.73 3.51 15.85
CA GLY A 86 7.15 3.14 16.02
C GLY A 86 7.37 1.65 16.26
N ILE A 87 6.49 0.79 15.78
CA ILE A 87 6.57 -0.67 15.94
C ILE A 87 6.90 -1.36 14.61
N ALA A 88 7.62 -2.48 14.68
CA ALA A 88 7.98 -3.25 13.49
C ALA A 88 6.88 -4.23 13.07
N LYS A 89 6.10 -4.72 14.02
CA LYS A 89 5.08 -5.74 13.77
C LYS A 89 3.84 -5.50 14.66
N GLY A 90 2.67 -5.73 14.09
CA GLY A 90 1.41 -5.71 14.82
C GLY A 90 1.24 -6.93 15.74
N SER A 91 0.23 -6.87 16.60
CA SER A 91 -0.08 -7.95 17.54
C SER A 91 -0.70 -9.17 16.84
N GLY A 92 -0.29 -10.36 17.24
CA GLY A 92 -0.95 -11.61 16.85
C GLY A 92 -2.26 -11.87 17.60
N THR A 93 -2.42 -11.21 18.75
CA THR A 93 -3.63 -11.29 19.60
C THR A 93 -4.10 -9.89 19.99
N PRO A 94 -4.64 -9.11 19.02
CA PRO A 94 -4.87 -7.67 19.19
C PRO A 94 -5.92 -7.32 20.25
N ASN A 95 -6.82 -8.21 20.57
CA ASN A 95 -7.82 -8.00 21.61
C ASN A 95 -7.28 -8.21 23.04
N LYS A 96 -6.15 -8.90 23.17
CA LYS A 96 -5.49 -9.19 24.45
C LYS A 96 -4.22 -8.38 24.63
N ASP A 97 -3.35 -8.37 23.61
CA ASP A 97 -2.05 -7.73 23.65
C ASP A 97 -2.02 -6.47 22.78
N LYS A 98 -1.84 -5.33 23.41
CA LYS A 98 -1.62 -4.05 22.73
C LYS A 98 -0.12 -3.81 22.57
N VAL A 99 0.33 -3.54 21.36
CA VAL A 99 1.76 -3.43 21.05
C VAL A 99 2.21 -2.00 20.73
N GLY A 100 1.29 -1.07 20.62
CA GLY A 100 1.62 0.33 20.31
C GLY A 100 0.48 1.28 20.60
N ARG A 101 0.78 2.56 20.50
CA ARG A 101 -0.20 3.65 20.65
C ARG A 101 0.02 4.70 19.59
N VAL A 102 -1.06 5.29 19.12
CA VAL A 102 -1.05 6.45 18.23
C VAL A 102 -2.02 7.50 18.77
N THR A 103 -1.73 8.77 18.48
CA THR A 103 -2.63 9.87 18.84
C THR A 103 -3.71 10.05 17.79
N GLU A 104 -4.80 10.72 18.15
CA GLU A 104 -5.86 11.04 17.19
C GLU A 104 -5.36 11.92 16.05
N LYS A 105 -4.40 12.80 16.31
CA LYS A 105 -3.75 13.64 15.27
C LYS A 105 -3.03 12.77 14.23
N GLN A 106 -2.29 11.76 14.69
CA GLN A 106 -1.60 10.82 13.80
C GLN A 106 -2.58 10.02 12.95
N VAL A 107 -3.69 9.58 13.54
CA VAL A 107 -4.76 8.90 12.82
C VAL A 107 -5.40 9.80 11.77
N GLU A 108 -5.65 11.06 12.11
CA GLU A 108 -6.18 12.06 11.16
C GLU A 108 -5.24 12.29 9.98
N GLU A 109 -3.94 12.44 10.24
CA GLU A 109 -2.93 12.58 9.18
C GLU A 109 -2.91 11.38 8.24
N ILE A 110 -2.95 10.16 8.80
CA ILE A 110 -3.02 8.93 8.02
C ILE A 110 -4.29 8.89 7.18
N ALA A 111 -5.42 9.26 7.76
CA ALA A 111 -6.71 9.30 7.06
C ALA A 111 -6.67 10.29 5.90
N ARG A 112 -6.08 11.46 6.07
CA ARG A 112 -5.91 12.47 5.00
C ARG A 112 -5.03 11.96 3.86
N GLN A 113 -3.92 11.30 4.19
CA GLN A 113 -3.05 10.70 3.17
C GLN A 113 -3.77 9.59 2.39
N LYS A 114 -4.66 8.89 3.04
CA LYS A 114 -5.38 7.75 2.48
C LYS A 114 -6.66 8.13 1.73
N MET A 115 -7.16 9.35 1.92
CA MET A 115 -8.42 9.83 1.32
C MET A 115 -8.55 9.57 -0.18
N PRO A 116 -7.51 9.78 -1.02
CA PRO A 116 -7.61 9.49 -2.45
C PRO A 116 -7.98 8.05 -2.81
N ASP A 117 -7.63 7.10 -1.94
CA ASP A 117 -7.88 5.67 -2.15
C ASP A 117 -9.09 5.13 -1.37
N LEU A 118 -9.66 5.95 -0.49
CA LEU A 118 -10.79 5.55 0.35
C LEU A 118 -12.13 5.93 -0.29
N ASN A 119 -13.11 5.08 -0.09
CA ASN A 119 -14.50 5.36 -0.42
C ASN A 119 -15.23 5.98 0.79
N ALA A 120 -14.60 6.96 1.41
CA ALA A 120 -15.15 7.66 2.57
C ALA A 120 -15.78 8.99 2.13
N ALA A 121 -17.00 9.27 2.63
CA ALA A 121 -17.70 10.50 2.30
C ALA A 121 -17.09 11.73 2.99
N SER A 122 -16.42 11.55 4.13
CA SER A 122 -15.80 12.62 4.90
C SER A 122 -14.53 12.14 5.59
N ILE A 123 -13.71 13.09 6.06
CA ILE A 123 -12.50 12.79 6.84
C ILE A 123 -12.83 12.03 8.14
N GLU A 124 -13.96 12.34 8.77
CA GLU A 124 -14.39 11.65 9.98
C GLU A 124 -14.64 10.16 9.75
N THR A 125 -15.26 9.82 8.63
CA THR A 125 -15.48 8.43 8.21
C THR A 125 -14.16 7.73 7.92
N ALA A 126 -13.24 8.43 7.26
CA ALA A 126 -11.89 7.92 7.00
C ALA A 126 -11.13 7.65 8.30
N ILE A 127 -11.24 8.54 9.29
CA ILE A 127 -10.63 8.37 10.62
C ILE A 127 -11.18 7.10 11.30
N LYS A 128 -12.47 6.85 11.22
CA LYS A 128 -13.09 5.64 11.78
C LYS A 128 -12.52 4.37 11.13
N SER A 129 -12.31 4.38 9.81
CA SER A 129 -11.72 3.26 9.08
C SER A 129 -10.28 2.99 9.54
N VAL A 130 -9.49 4.04 9.72
CA VAL A 130 -8.11 3.92 10.21
C VAL A 130 -8.07 3.43 11.67
N LYS A 131 -8.96 3.92 12.51
CA LYS A 131 -9.10 3.45 13.92
C LYS A 131 -9.43 1.96 13.97
N GLY A 132 -10.32 1.48 13.10
CA GLY A 132 -10.66 0.06 12.98
C GLY A 132 -9.44 -0.79 12.60
N THR A 133 -8.63 -0.33 11.67
CA THR A 133 -7.38 -0.98 11.29
C THR A 133 -6.40 -1.02 12.47
N ALA A 134 -6.23 0.09 13.19
CA ALA A 134 -5.37 0.17 14.37
C ALA A 134 -5.81 -0.83 15.45
N ARG A 135 -7.11 -0.91 15.70
CA ARG A 135 -7.68 -1.86 16.65
C ARG A 135 -7.35 -3.31 16.26
N SER A 136 -7.47 -3.64 14.99
CA SER A 136 -7.16 -4.98 14.49
C SER A 136 -5.68 -5.33 14.57
N MET A 137 -4.81 -4.34 14.70
CA MET A 137 -3.36 -4.51 14.82
C MET A 137 -2.87 -4.50 16.28
N GLY A 138 -3.75 -4.27 17.24
CA GLY A 138 -3.36 -4.11 18.65
C GLY A 138 -2.73 -2.74 18.94
N ILE A 139 -3.11 -1.72 18.21
CA ILE A 139 -2.66 -0.34 18.43
C ILE A 139 -3.82 0.46 19.05
N GLU A 140 -3.54 1.09 20.19
CA GLU A 140 -4.50 1.95 20.87
C GLU A 140 -4.45 3.36 20.30
N VAL A 141 -5.62 3.97 20.15
CA VAL A 141 -5.74 5.38 19.75
C VAL A 141 -6.01 6.20 21.00
N THR A 142 -5.13 7.16 21.27
CA THR A 142 -5.22 8.06 22.43
C THR A 142 -5.53 9.50 21.98
N ALA A 143 -6.10 10.27 22.87
CA ALA A 143 -6.42 11.66 22.58
C ALA A 143 -5.16 12.52 22.33
#